data_8f1647d204f258ba82383f9dc359ecff
#
_entry.id   8f1647d204f258ba82383f9dc359ecff
#
_cell.length_a   1.000
_cell.length_b   1.000
_cell.length_c   1.000
_cell.angle_alpha   90.00
_cell.angle_beta   90.00
_cell.angle_gamma   90.00
#
_symmetry.space_group_name_H-M   'P 1'
#
loop_
_entity.id
_entity.type
_entity.pdbx_description
1 polymer ?
#
loop_
_entity_poly.entity_id
_entity_poly.type
_entity_poly.pdbx_seq_one_letter_code
_entity_poly.pdbx_strand_id
1 'polypeptide(L)'
;SSSELGLSVSDILDLNDPIIEIEITPNRSDCLGVRGIARDLATAGMGILKDLDFKTNIGEFDSIINWNVDLDEEHKHLCPKIFGRSFTHLKNVESPLWLKNRLIAVDQRPISSIVDITNYIMIDIGRPLHAYDIDKIKGTTLKISKSKKGDKFLALNGNTYQLDDN
;
A
#
# COMPACT_ATOMS: atom_id res chain seq x y z
N SER A 1 -30.55 -11.00 -11.52
CA SER A 1 -31.53 -10.48 -12.51
C SER A 1 -31.70 -11.48 -13.66
N SER A 2 -32.80 -11.40 -14.43
CA SER A 2 -33.05 -12.29 -15.58
C SER A 2 -32.00 -12.15 -16.70
N SER A 3 -31.24 -11.09 -16.73
CA SER A 3 -30.16 -10.80 -17.67
C SER A 3 -28.87 -11.59 -17.42
N GLU A 4 -28.75 -12.27 -16.29
CA GLU A 4 -27.56 -13.04 -15.89
C GLU A 4 -27.72 -14.55 -16.16
N LEU A 5 -28.92 -14.97 -16.62
CA LEU A 5 -29.19 -16.37 -16.96
C LEU A 5 -28.38 -16.77 -18.21
N GLY A 6 -27.54 -17.79 -18.06
CA GLY A 6 -26.67 -18.31 -19.12
C GLY A 6 -25.24 -17.80 -19.10
N LEU A 7 -24.90 -16.84 -18.22
CA LEU A 7 -23.52 -16.45 -17.96
C LEU A 7 -22.83 -17.44 -17.02
N SER A 8 -21.52 -17.57 -17.13
CA SER A 8 -20.75 -18.34 -16.13
C SER A 8 -20.70 -17.59 -14.81
N VAL A 9 -20.49 -18.33 -13.71
CA VAL A 9 -20.31 -17.71 -12.39
C VAL A 9 -19.10 -16.79 -12.37
N SER A 10 -18.03 -17.14 -13.08
CA SER A 10 -16.84 -16.30 -13.21
C SER A 10 -17.13 -14.98 -13.92
N ASP A 11 -17.98 -14.97 -14.95
CA ASP A 11 -18.37 -13.73 -15.63
C ASP A 11 -19.25 -12.84 -14.75
N ILE A 12 -20.19 -13.45 -14.01
CA ILE A 12 -21.08 -12.71 -13.10
C ILE A 12 -20.30 -12.08 -11.96
N LEU A 13 -19.28 -12.78 -11.44
CA LEU A 13 -18.48 -12.33 -10.31
C LEU A 13 -17.20 -11.59 -10.71
N ASP A 14 -16.98 -11.39 -12.03
CA ASP A 14 -15.77 -10.73 -12.57
C ASP A 14 -14.46 -11.40 -12.06
N LEU A 15 -14.41 -12.73 -12.14
CA LEU A 15 -13.28 -13.54 -11.67
C LEU A 15 -12.34 -13.99 -12.82
N ASN A 16 -12.53 -13.48 -14.02
CA ASN A 16 -11.74 -13.87 -15.21
C ASN A 16 -10.43 -13.06 -15.35
N ASP A 17 -10.02 -12.33 -14.33
CA ASP A 17 -8.75 -11.58 -14.34
C ASP A 17 -7.58 -12.57 -14.34
N PRO A 18 -6.69 -12.55 -15.36
CA PRO A 18 -5.58 -13.49 -15.43
C PRO A 18 -4.56 -13.21 -14.31
N ILE A 19 -4.23 -14.24 -13.55
CA ILE A 19 -3.28 -14.17 -12.45
C ILE A 19 -2.00 -14.87 -12.87
N ILE A 20 -0.87 -14.22 -12.64
CA ILE A 20 0.47 -14.76 -12.89
C ILE A 20 1.24 -14.74 -11.58
N GLU A 21 1.66 -15.91 -11.12
CA GLU A 21 2.58 -16.02 -9.99
C GLU A 21 4.00 -15.79 -10.46
N ILE A 22 4.72 -14.87 -9.79
CA ILE A 22 6.07 -14.46 -10.19
C ILE A 22 6.96 -14.46 -8.94
N GLU A 23 8.06 -15.18 -9.00
CA GLU A 23 9.13 -15.10 -8.02
C GLU A 23 10.04 -13.91 -8.32
N ILE A 24 10.21 -13.03 -7.33
CA ILE A 24 11.07 -11.86 -7.43
C ILE A 24 12.28 -12.04 -6.52
N THR A 25 13.47 -11.88 -7.08
CA THR A 25 14.72 -11.93 -6.31
C THR A 25 14.82 -10.74 -5.34
N PRO A 26 15.46 -10.90 -4.16
CA PRO A 26 15.50 -9.86 -3.11
C PRO A 26 16.10 -8.52 -3.55
N ASN A 27 16.95 -8.51 -4.57
CA ASN A 27 17.57 -7.30 -5.12
C ASN A 27 16.67 -6.53 -6.11
N ARG A 28 15.46 -7.05 -6.41
CA ARG A 28 14.51 -6.46 -7.36
C ARG A 28 13.22 -6.01 -6.68
N SER A 29 13.34 -5.33 -5.55
CA SER A 29 12.19 -4.74 -4.83
C SER A 29 11.36 -3.79 -5.69
N ASP A 30 11.95 -3.21 -6.74
CA ASP A 30 11.28 -2.41 -7.75
C ASP A 30 10.26 -3.18 -8.59
N CYS A 31 10.35 -4.51 -8.61
CA CYS A 31 9.43 -5.41 -9.30
C CYS A 31 8.36 -6.05 -8.38
N LEU A 32 8.28 -5.65 -7.11
CA LEU A 32 7.24 -6.11 -6.17
C LEU A 32 5.88 -5.41 -6.39
N GLY A 33 5.53 -5.17 -7.65
CA GLY A 33 4.26 -4.59 -8.06
C GLY A 33 4.06 -4.71 -9.57
N VAL A 34 2.81 -4.66 -10.00
CA VAL A 34 2.41 -4.82 -11.41
C VAL A 34 3.19 -3.88 -12.33
N ARG A 35 3.34 -2.62 -11.92
CA ARG A 35 4.04 -1.63 -12.74
C ARG A 35 5.53 -1.92 -12.91
N GLY A 36 6.20 -2.44 -11.88
CA GLY A 36 7.61 -2.83 -11.99
C GLY A 36 7.82 -3.95 -12.98
N ILE A 37 6.97 -4.95 -12.95
CA ILE A 37 6.95 -6.06 -13.94
C ILE A 37 6.64 -5.53 -15.33
N ALA A 38 5.63 -4.67 -15.48
CA ALA A 38 5.28 -4.07 -16.76
C ALA A 38 6.44 -3.27 -17.37
N ARG A 39 7.22 -2.56 -16.56
CA ARG A 39 8.42 -1.86 -16.99
C ARG A 39 9.50 -2.84 -17.51
N ASP A 40 9.73 -3.93 -16.81
CA ASP A 40 10.70 -4.94 -17.23
C ASP A 40 10.28 -5.63 -18.55
N LEU A 41 9.01 -5.98 -18.67
CA LEU A 41 8.47 -6.52 -19.92
C LEU A 41 8.61 -5.54 -21.08
N ALA A 42 8.35 -4.25 -20.84
CA ALA A 42 8.54 -3.22 -21.87
C ALA A 42 10.02 -3.09 -22.28
N THR A 43 10.95 -3.17 -21.31
CA THR A 43 12.39 -3.16 -21.57
C THR A 43 12.82 -4.38 -22.40
N ALA A 44 12.17 -5.52 -22.18
CA ALA A 44 12.39 -6.74 -22.97
C ALA A 44 11.71 -6.71 -24.37
N GLY A 45 11.07 -5.60 -24.75
CA GLY A 45 10.39 -5.45 -26.02
C GLY A 45 9.05 -6.15 -26.15
N MET A 46 8.46 -6.58 -25.02
CA MET A 46 7.18 -7.30 -24.99
C MET A 46 5.96 -6.36 -24.95
N GLY A 47 6.17 -5.05 -25.02
CA GLY A 47 5.10 -4.06 -25.02
C GLY A 47 5.60 -2.65 -24.76
N ILE A 48 4.67 -1.74 -24.51
CA ILE A 48 4.96 -0.33 -24.20
C ILE A 48 4.40 -0.03 -22.83
N LEU A 49 5.26 0.48 -21.93
CA LEU A 49 4.83 0.91 -20.61
C LEU A 49 3.95 2.16 -20.75
N LYS A 50 2.71 2.06 -20.30
CA LYS A 50 1.79 3.21 -20.28
C LYS A 50 2.23 4.22 -19.22
N ASP A 51 2.08 5.49 -19.52
CA ASP A 51 2.27 6.54 -18.54
C ASP A 51 1.23 6.45 -17.42
N LEU A 52 1.64 6.84 -16.21
CA LEU A 52 0.70 6.99 -15.12
C LEU A 52 -0.01 8.34 -15.26
N ASP A 53 -1.32 8.30 -15.42
CA ASP A 53 -2.15 9.52 -15.41
C ASP A 53 -2.37 9.96 -13.95
N PHE A 54 -1.45 10.76 -13.44
CA PHE A 54 -1.59 11.38 -12.13
C PHE A 54 -2.21 12.77 -12.25
N LYS A 55 -3.41 12.89 -11.78
CA LYS A 55 -3.96 14.22 -11.49
C LYS A 55 -3.33 14.73 -10.20
N THR A 56 -2.56 15.81 -10.31
CA THR A 56 -2.01 16.46 -9.12
C THR A 56 -3.15 17.13 -8.36
N ASN A 57 -3.50 16.58 -7.21
CA ASN A 57 -4.44 17.21 -6.30
C ASN A 57 -3.67 18.16 -5.37
N ILE A 58 -3.92 19.45 -5.53
CA ILE A 58 -3.40 20.47 -4.61
C ILE A 58 -4.15 20.32 -3.28
N GLY A 59 -3.42 20.39 -2.16
CA GLY A 59 -4.04 20.36 -0.83
C GLY A 59 -4.87 21.61 -0.58
N GLU A 60 -6.01 21.45 0.07
CA GLU A 60 -6.93 22.55 0.43
C GLU A 60 -6.64 23.11 1.83
N PHE A 61 -5.84 22.40 2.63
CA PHE A 61 -5.48 22.76 4.00
C PHE A 61 -4.13 22.19 4.41
N ASP A 62 -3.52 22.78 5.43
CA ASP A 62 -2.29 22.27 6.02
C ASP A 62 -2.57 21.13 6.99
N SER A 63 -1.72 20.11 6.96
CA SER A 63 -1.82 18.99 7.90
C SER A 63 -1.51 19.44 9.32
N ILE A 64 -2.34 19.01 10.28
CA ILE A 64 -2.06 19.17 11.71
C ILE A 64 -1.00 18.19 12.20
N ILE A 65 -0.66 17.17 11.43
CA ILE A 65 0.34 16.16 11.78
C ILE A 65 1.69 16.55 11.19
N ASN A 66 2.67 16.62 12.07
CA ASN A 66 4.06 16.85 11.71
C ASN A 66 4.84 15.54 11.69
N TRP A 67 5.86 15.47 10.85
CA TRP A 67 6.81 14.37 10.81
C TRP A 67 8.13 14.79 11.43
N ASN A 68 8.66 13.94 12.30
CA ASN A 68 9.99 14.11 12.87
C ASN A 68 10.82 12.85 12.60
N VAL A 69 11.88 13.03 11.82
CA VAL A 69 12.88 11.97 11.58
C VAL A 69 14.04 12.21 12.53
N ASP A 70 14.04 11.44 13.62
CA ASP A 70 15.02 11.51 14.71
C ASP A 70 16.04 10.36 14.52
N LEU A 71 16.86 10.52 13.50
CA LEU A 71 17.96 9.62 13.17
C LEU A 71 19.27 10.43 13.20
N ASP A 72 20.31 9.83 13.73
CA ASP A 72 21.66 10.41 13.69
C ASP A 72 22.24 10.45 12.27
N GLU A 73 23.38 11.11 12.09
CA GLU A 73 24.00 11.30 10.76
C GLU A 73 24.33 9.98 10.08
N GLU A 74 24.74 8.97 10.85
CA GLU A 74 25.08 7.64 10.32
C GLU A 74 23.85 6.93 9.77
N HIS A 75 22.68 7.12 10.39
CA HIS A 75 21.45 6.40 10.08
C HIS A 75 20.43 7.19 9.25
N LYS A 76 20.71 8.45 8.90
CA LYS A 76 19.81 9.27 8.06
C LYS A 76 19.45 8.63 6.73
N HIS A 77 20.33 7.80 6.19
CA HIS A 77 20.11 7.11 4.93
C HIS A 77 18.99 6.07 5.01
N LEU A 78 18.61 5.60 6.22
CA LEU A 78 17.53 4.62 6.42
C LEU A 78 16.14 5.23 6.17
N CYS A 79 15.99 6.55 6.36
CA CYS A 79 14.75 7.26 6.06
C CYS A 79 15.07 8.62 5.43
N PRO A 80 15.51 8.65 4.16
CA PRO A 80 15.92 9.88 3.51
C PRO A 80 14.78 10.84 3.26
N LYS A 81 13.56 10.33 3.12
CA LYS A 81 12.34 11.12 2.92
C LYS A 81 11.11 10.38 3.42
N ILE A 82 10.17 11.15 3.98
CA ILE A 82 8.84 10.69 4.32
C ILE A 82 7.82 11.67 3.76
N PHE A 83 6.72 11.15 3.28
CA PHE A 83 5.59 11.94 2.81
C PHE A 83 4.34 11.49 3.53
N GLY A 84 3.56 12.46 3.96
CA GLY A 84 2.25 12.22 4.53
C GLY A 84 1.22 13.17 3.92
N ARG A 85 -0.03 12.74 3.91
CA ARG A 85 -1.15 13.56 3.48
C ARG A 85 -2.32 13.36 4.43
N SER A 86 -2.92 14.44 4.89
CA SER A 86 -4.13 14.39 5.69
C SER A 86 -5.36 14.49 4.80
N PHE A 87 -6.38 13.75 5.17
CA PHE A 87 -7.69 13.76 4.52
C PHE A 87 -8.75 13.99 5.59
N THR A 88 -9.76 14.77 5.26
CA THR A 88 -10.92 15.03 6.12
C THR A 88 -12.18 14.47 5.49
N HIS A 89 -13.22 14.31 6.29
CA HIS A 89 -14.54 13.85 5.85
C HIS A 89 -14.54 12.47 5.16
N LEU A 90 -13.52 11.62 5.46
CA LEU A 90 -13.49 10.26 4.96
C LEU A 90 -14.45 9.37 5.75
N LYS A 91 -15.08 8.45 5.01
CA LYS A 91 -15.83 7.35 5.60
C LYS A 91 -15.09 6.05 5.24
N ASN A 92 -14.64 5.34 6.26
CA ASN A 92 -14.06 4.01 6.07
C ASN A 92 -15.21 3.00 5.97
N VAL A 93 -15.61 2.70 4.77
CA VAL A 93 -16.73 1.82 4.42
C VAL A 93 -16.23 0.52 3.79
N GLU A 94 -17.14 -0.35 3.43
CA GLU A 94 -16.83 -1.53 2.64
C GLU A 94 -16.31 -1.14 1.24
N SER A 95 -15.30 -1.83 0.76
CA SER A 95 -14.72 -1.58 -0.56
C SER A 95 -15.69 -1.94 -1.69
N PRO A 96 -15.66 -1.22 -2.81
CA PRO A 96 -16.44 -1.58 -3.99
C PRO A 96 -15.99 -2.94 -4.55
N LEU A 97 -16.91 -3.62 -5.23
CA LEU A 97 -16.70 -5.01 -5.67
C LEU A 97 -15.43 -5.17 -6.54
N TRP A 98 -15.20 -4.24 -7.47
CA TRP A 98 -14.00 -4.29 -8.33
C TRP A 98 -12.69 -4.32 -7.54
N LEU A 99 -12.60 -3.53 -6.45
CA LEU A 99 -11.40 -3.47 -5.61
C LEU A 99 -11.23 -4.76 -4.80
N LYS A 100 -12.35 -5.28 -4.26
CA LYS A 100 -12.34 -6.58 -3.57
C LYS A 100 -11.88 -7.69 -4.49
N ASN A 101 -12.44 -7.79 -5.70
CA ASN A 101 -12.10 -8.84 -6.65
C ASN A 101 -10.60 -8.80 -7.01
N ARG A 102 -10.03 -7.62 -7.24
CA ARG A 102 -8.61 -7.49 -7.52
C ARG A 102 -7.72 -7.89 -6.37
N LEU A 103 -8.09 -7.56 -5.14
CA LEU A 103 -7.34 -7.99 -3.95
C LEU A 103 -7.45 -9.50 -3.73
N ILE A 104 -8.65 -10.06 -3.85
CA ILE A 104 -8.87 -11.51 -3.73
C ILE A 104 -8.07 -12.28 -4.78
N ALA A 105 -8.01 -11.76 -6.01
CA ALA A 105 -7.25 -12.37 -7.10
C ALA A 105 -5.75 -12.54 -6.80
N VAL A 106 -5.19 -11.70 -5.94
CA VAL A 106 -3.78 -11.77 -5.50
C VAL A 106 -3.65 -12.23 -4.04
N ASP A 107 -4.61 -13.02 -3.56
CA ASP A 107 -4.65 -13.62 -2.23
C ASP A 107 -4.61 -12.60 -1.07
N GLN A 108 -5.12 -11.40 -1.33
CA GLN A 108 -5.28 -10.38 -0.29
C GLN A 108 -6.73 -10.34 0.20
N ARG A 109 -6.92 -10.44 1.51
CA ARG A 109 -8.25 -10.34 2.12
C ARG A 109 -8.71 -8.89 2.20
N PRO A 110 -9.84 -8.52 1.57
CA PRO A 110 -10.43 -7.20 1.75
C PRO A 110 -10.84 -6.95 3.22
N ILE A 111 -10.58 -5.76 3.72
CA ILE A 111 -10.85 -5.37 5.12
C ILE A 111 -11.79 -4.18 5.16
N SER A 112 -11.38 -3.07 4.56
CA SER A 112 -12.13 -1.81 4.51
C SER A 112 -11.55 -0.89 3.45
N SER A 113 -12.32 0.04 2.93
CA SER A 113 -11.94 0.84 1.77
C SER A 113 -10.58 1.55 1.91
N ILE A 114 -10.27 2.10 3.08
CA ILE A 114 -8.99 2.81 3.29
C ILE A 114 -7.82 1.82 3.27
N VAL A 115 -7.94 0.70 3.98
CA VAL A 115 -6.90 -0.33 4.02
C VAL A 115 -6.73 -0.99 2.66
N ASP A 116 -7.83 -1.29 2.00
CA ASP A 116 -7.84 -1.96 0.70
C ASP A 116 -7.21 -1.09 -0.40
N ILE A 117 -7.44 0.24 -0.37
CA ILE A 117 -6.75 1.19 -1.26
C ILE A 117 -5.24 1.16 -1.03
N THR A 118 -4.78 1.14 0.23
CA THR A 118 -3.33 1.08 0.51
C THR A 118 -2.70 -0.22 0.01
N ASN A 119 -3.39 -1.35 0.18
CA ASN A 119 -2.95 -2.64 -0.33
C ASN A 119 -2.96 -2.68 -1.87
N TYR A 120 -4.01 -2.13 -2.49
CA TYR A 120 -4.10 -2.05 -3.94
C TYR A 120 -2.93 -1.24 -4.55
N ILE A 121 -2.64 -0.05 -4.01
CA ILE A 121 -1.53 0.79 -4.48
C ILE A 121 -0.19 0.10 -4.27
N MET A 122 -0.01 -0.61 -3.15
CA MET A 122 1.21 -1.38 -2.90
C MET A 122 1.43 -2.44 -3.98
N ILE A 123 0.39 -3.16 -4.38
CA ILE A 123 0.48 -4.21 -5.40
C ILE A 123 0.59 -3.62 -6.80
N ASP A 124 -0.14 -2.54 -7.10
CA ASP A 124 -0.16 -1.93 -8.43
C ASP A 124 1.18 -1.28 -8.78
N ILE A 125 1.68 -0.39 -7.92
CA ILE A 125 2.88 0.42 -8.21
C ILE A 125 4.09 0.09 -7.32
N GLY A 126 4.00 -0.91 -6.47
CA GLY A 126 5.09 -1.30 -5.57
C GLY A 126 5.36 -0.29 -4.45
N ARG A 127 4.35 0.49 -4.03
CA ARG A 127 4.53 1.55 -3.04
C ARG A 127 3.75 1.25 -1.77
N PRO A 128 4.40 0.73 -0.71
CA PRO A 128 3.76 0.53 0.58
C PRO A 128 3.26 1.85 1.16
N LEU A 129 2.02 1.83 1.65
CA LEU A 129 1.37 2.95 2.30
C LEU A 129 0.83 2.52 3.67
N HIS A 130 0.77 3.48 4.59
CA HIS A 130 0.06 3.32 5.86
C HIS A 130 -1.00 4.40 6.01
N ALA A 131 -2.14 4.01 6.54
CA ALA A 131 -3.21 4.94 6.92
C ALA A 131 -3.37 4.95 8.43
N TYR A 132 -3.42 6.13 9.01
CA TYR A 132 -3.58 6.35 10.44
C TYR A 132 -4.84 7.17 10.72
N ASP A 133 -5.58 6.76 11.72
CA ASP A 133 -6.66 7.54 12.27
C ASP A 133 -6.07 8.64 13.15
N ILE A 134 -6.21 9.90 12.73
CA ILE A 134 -5.61 11.05 13.40
C ILE A 134 -6.11 11.18 14.86
N ASP A 135 -7.36 10.84 15.11
CA ASP A 135 -7.94 10.93 16.47
C ASP A 135 -7.33 9.89 17.43
N LYS A 136 -6.65 8.88 16.92
CA LYS A 136 -5.93 7.88 17.71
C LYS A 136 -4.46 8.20 17.91
N ILE A 137 -3.94 9.23 17.24
CA ILE A 137 -2.55 9.67 17.40
C ILE A 137 -2.43 10.49 18.67
N LYS A 138 -1.51 10.12 19.56
CA LYS A 138 -1.22 10.89 20.76
C LYS A 138 -0.34 12.10 20.39
N GLY A 139 -0.91 13.30 20.47
CA GLY A 139 -0.26 14.53 20.04
C GLY A 139 -0.37 14.78 18.53
N THR A 140 0.53 15.60 18.01
CA THR A 140 0.51 16.05 16.61
C THR A 140 1.76 15.69 15.83
N THR A 141 2.60 14.80 16.36
CA THR A 141 3.87 14.45 15.74
C THR A 141 4.02 12.94 15.59
N LEU A 142 4.26 12.50 14.38
CA LEU A 142 4.71 11.15 14.09
C LEU A 142 6.24 11.14 14.00
N LYS A 143 6.86 10.36 14.90
CA LYS A 143 8.30 10.28 15.02
C LYS A 143 8.81 8.99 14.40
N ILE A 144 9.85 9.11 13.59
CA ILE A 144 10.64 7.99 13.08
C ILE A 144 11.97 8.01 13.82
N SER A 145 12.30 6.93 14.49
CA SER A 145 13.54 6.79 15.24
C SER A 145 13.99 5.34 15.27
N LYS A 146 15.23 5.10 15.59
CA LYS A 146 15.71 3.75 15.93
C LYS A 146 15.01 3.25 17.19
N SER A 147 14.84 1.96 17.26
CA SER A 147 14.43 1.28 18.50
C SER A 147 15.55 1.33 19.55
N LYS A 148 15.19 1.06 20.77
CA LYS A 148 16.15 0.86 21.87
C LYS A 148 16.12 -0.61 22.26
N LYS A 149 17.28 -1.12 22.65
CA LYS A 149 17.40 -2.49 23.13
C LYS A 149 16.43 -2.75 24.28
N GLY A 150 15.60 -3.77 24.11
CA GLY A 150 14.60 -4.16 25.09
C GLY A 150 13.23 -3.52 24.90
N ASP A 151 13.05 -2.60 23.95
CA ASP A 151 11.74 -2.10 23.57
C ASP A 151 10.86 -3.25 23.11
N LYS A 152 9.58 -3.22 23.46
CA LYS A 152 8.59 -4.20 23.01
C LYS A 152 7.71 -3.60 21.93
N PHE A 153 7.56 -4.33 20.84
CA PHE A 153 6.73 -3.94 19.72
C PHE A 153 5.64 -4.97 19.49
N LEU A 154 4.38 -4.55 19.63
CA LEU A 154 3.22 -5.36 19.26
C LEU A 154 2.94 -5.17 17.77
N ALA A 155 3.19 -6.18 16.97
CA ALA A 155 2.97 -6.16 15.54
C ALA A 155 1.51 -6.42 15.17
N LEU A 156 1.13 -6.09 13.92
CA LEU A 156 -0.23 -6.28 13.40
C LEU A 156 -0.68 -7.75 13.35
N ASN A 157 0.25 -8.69 13.35
CA ASN A 157 -0.04 -10.13 13.44
C ASN A 157 -0.36 -10.60 14.88
N GLY A 158 -0.40 -9.69 15.86
CA GLY A 158 -0.65 -9.98 17.27
C GLY A 158 0.57 -10.47 18.07
N ASN A 159 1.71 -10.64 17.43
CA ASN A 159 2.94 -11.06 18.10
C ASN A 159 3.66 -9.85 18.71
N THR A 160 4.24 -10.07 19.89
CA THR A 160 5.11 -9.08 20.53
C THR A 160 6.57 -9.43 20.25
N TYR A 161 7.29 -8.51 19.64
CA TYR A 161 8.72 -8.62 19.38
C TYR A 161 9.51 -7.80 20.39
N GLN A 162 10.64 -8.33 20.81
CA GLN A 162 11.62 -7.55 21.58
C GLN A 162 12.61 -6.97 20.58
N LEU A 163 12.73 -5.65 20.59
CA LEU A 163 13.59 -4.94 19.66
C LEU A 163 15.02 -4.86 20.22
N ASP A 164 15.96 -4.72 19.34
CA ASP A 164 17.37 -4.43 19.66
C ASP A 164 17.75 -3.03 19.13
N ASP A 165 19.02 -2.71 19.21
CA ASP A 165 19.61 -1.41 18.84
C ASP A 165 20.32 -1.44 17.48
N ASN A 166 20.12 -2.52 16.70
CA ASN A 166 20.70 -2.69 15.36
C ASN A 166 19.82 -2.10 14.26
#